data_3bc2dff9faa7cd2b027ed27780c6872f
#
_entry.id   3bc2dff9faa7cd2b027ed27780c6872f
#
_cell.length_a   1.000
_cell.length_b   1.000
_cell.length_c   1.000
_cell.angle_alpha   90.00
_cell.angle_beta   90.00
_cell.angle_gamma   90.00
#
_symmetry.space_group_name_H-M   'P 1'
#
loop_
_entity.id
_entity.type
_entity.pdbx_description
1 polymer ?
#
loop_
_entity_poly.entity_id
_entity_poly.type
_entity_poly.pdbx_seq_one_letter_code
_entity_poly.pdbx_strand_id
1 'polypeptide(L)'
;VRRRDSLPIIELPAETEAPDDGEAAVHGVVLAAGTSSRYGDRNKLLERVDGEPMVHRTAKTLLDANTAGVTVVVGYQAPEIRAAVSDLDVGTWTNEDYADGQSTSVASGVAAARDRGADAVLVALGDMPAVTVETVNALIAAYDRTDNDALAAAYDGRRGNPVLFDSRYFDALLDVEGDVGGRDILLEAADAVAVETGDPGVLSDVDRPDDL
;
A
#
# COMPACT_ATOMS: atom_id res chain seq x y z
N VAL A 1 18.88 16.13 -6.61
CA VAL A 1 18.61 14.75 -7.07
C VAL A 1 17.80 14.87 -8.36
N ARG A 2 18.13 14.13 -9.42
CA ARG A 2 17.30 14.13 -10.64
C ARG A 2 16.15 13.13 -10.42
N ARG A 3 14.92 13.61 -10.53
CA ARG A 3 13.72 12.76 -10.58
C ARG A 3 13.86 11.75 -11.72
N ARG A 4 13.64 10.48 -11.43
CA ARG A 4 13.62 9.41 -12.45
C ARG A 4 12.23 9.35 -13.07
N ASP A 5 12.15 9.15 -14.39
CA ASP A 5 10.86 8.93 -15.07
C ASP A 5 10.35 7.50 -14.87
N SER A 6 11.25 6.54 -14.56
CA SER A 6 10.95 5.14 -14.30
C SER A 6 11.93 4.54 -13.27
N LEU A 7 11.49 3.51 -12.57
CA LEU A 7 12.33 2.71 -11.66
C LEU A 7 13.01 1.57 -12.43
N PRO A 8 14.21 1.13 -11.98
CA PRO A 8 14.76 -0.14 -12.40
C PRO A 8 13.80 -1.28 -12.03
N ILE A 9 13.58 -2.22 -12.93
CA ILE A 9 12.80 -3.43 -12.66
C ILE A 9 13.77 -4.52 -12.22
N ILE A 10 13.43 -5.18 -11.11
CA ILE A 10 14.15 -6.37 -10.64
C ILE A 10 13.20 -7.56 -10.58
N GLU A 11 13.73 -8.75 -10.86
CA GLU A 11 13.07 -10.01 -10.53
C GLU A 11 13.59 -10.49 -9.18
N LEU A 12 12.71 -11.10 -8.37
CA LEU A 12 13.16 -11.72 -7.12
C LEU A 12 14.18 -12.82 -7.45
N PRO A 13 15.36 -12.81 -6.83
CA PRO A 13 16.28 -13.91 -6.97
C PRO A 13 15.62 -15.19 -6.45
N ALA A 14 15.67 -16.26 -7.25
CA ALA A 14 15.23 -17.57 -6.83
C ALA A 14 16.04 -17.99 -5.60
N GLU A 15 15.36 -18.23 -4.47
CA GLU A 15 15.88 -18.79 -3.21
C GLU A 15 17.31 -18.32 -2.83
N THR A 16 17.40 -17.09 -2.34
CA THR A 16 18.56 -16.70 -1.50
C THR A 16 18.11 -16.85 -0.06
N GLU A 17 18.94 -17.50 0.78
CA GLU A 17 18.67 -17.61 2.22
C GLU A 17 18.37 -16.23 2.79
N ALA A 18 17.33 -16.14 3.63
CA ALA A 18 17.01 -14.90 4.32
C ALA A 18 18.24 -14.43 5.12
N PRO A 19 18.49 -13.10 5.23
CA PRO A 19 19.57 -12.61 6.08
C PRO A 19 19.38 -13.10 7.52
N ASP A 20 20.50 -13.39 8.19
CA ASP A 20 20.58 -13.97 9.54
C ASP A 20 20.07 -12.99 10.65
N ASP A 21 19.65 -11.79 10.30
CA ASP A 21 19.33 -10.69 11.21
C ASP A 21 17.86 -10.61 11.65
N GLY A 22 17.02 -11.60 11.28
CA GLY A 22 15.57 -11.63 11.56
C GLY A 22 14.75 -10.95 10.43
N GLU A 23 13.48 -11.34 10.32
CA GLU A 23 12.54 -10.72 9.37
C GLU A 23 12.17 -9.31 9.84
N ALA A 24 12.22 -8.33 8.93
CA ALA A 24 11.84 -6.96 9.23
C ALA A 24 10.34 -6.85 9.55
N ALA A 25 10.00 -6.02 10.54
CA ALA A 25 8.61 -5.75 10.91
C ALA A 25 7.95 -4.80 9.89
N VAL A 26 7.47 -5.34 8.78
CA VAL A 26 6.74 -4.57 7.75
C VAL A 26 5.27 -4.39 8.14
N HIS A 27 4.82 -3.15 8.35
CA HIS A 27 3.44 -2.84 8.68
C HIS A 27 2.62 -2.54 7.41
N GLY A 28 1.52 -3.26 7.21
CA GLY A 28 0.58 -3.05 6.12
C GLY A 28 -0.35 -1.85 6.38
N VAL A 29 -0.51 -1.00 5.39
CA VAL A 29 -1.44 0.14 5.42
C VAL A 29 -2.36 0.09 4.21
N VAL A 30 -3.67 0.10 4.45
CA VAL A 30 -4.70 0.22 3.41
C VAL A 30 -5.23 1.64 3.41
N LEU A 31 -5.06 2.37 2.30
CA LEU A 31 -5.63 3.71 2.14
C LEU A 31 -7.10 3.61 1.74
N ALA A 32 -8.00 3.98 2.66
CA ALA A 32 -9.45 3.88 2.50
C ALA A 32 -10.20 5.17 2.91
N ALA A 33 -9.51 6.33 2.87
CA ALA A 33 -10.08 7.60 3.32
C ALA A 33 -10.67 8.47 2.19
N GLY A 34 -10.46 8.11 0.91
CA GLY A 34 -10.82 8.91 -0.26
C GLY A 34 -12.33 9.06 -0.46
N THR A 35 -12.73 10.19 -1.05
CA THR A 35 -14.15 10.62 -1.23
C THR A 35 -14.89 9.85 -2.33
N SER A 36 -14.22 9.04 -3.15
CA SER A 36 -14.82 8.31 -4.28
C SER A 36 -15.63 9.22 -5.25
N SER A 37 -15.22 10.48 -5.43
CA SER A 37 -16.01 11.53 -6.11
C SER A 37 -16.44 11.18 -7.54
N ARG A 38 -15.71 10.28 -8.23
CA ARG A 38 -16.05 9.79 -9.58
C ARG A 38 -17.10 8.69 -9.57
N TYR A 39 -17.40 8.10 -8.40
CA TYR A 39 -18.34 6.99 -8.21
C TYR A 39 -19.75 7.45 -7.82
N GLY A 40 -20.00 8.79 -7.74
CA GLY A 40 -21.25 9.40 -7.31
C GLY A 40 -21.38 9.47 -5.80
N ASP A 41 -22.62 9.26 -5.28
CA ASP A 41 -22.92 9.39 -3.84
C ASP A 41 -22.52 8.14 -3.02
N ARG A 42 -22.02 7.07 -3.68
CA ARG A 42 -21.62 5.82 -3.03
C ARG A 42 -20.12 5.76 -2.87
N ASN A 43 -19.67 5.16 -1.76
CA ASN A 43 -18.26 4.88 -1.56
C ASN A 43 -17.88 3.62 -2.34
N LYS A 44 -16.99 3.76 -3.34
CA LYS A 44 -16.56 2.64 -4.19
C LYS A 44 -15.94 1.49 -3.39
N LEU A 45 -15.27 1.81 -2.26
CA LEU A 45 -14.59 0.80 -1.43
C LEU A 45 -15.55 -0.15 -0.72
N LEU A 46 -16.86 0.20 -0.66
CA LEU A 46 -17.93 -0.64 -0.11
C LEU A 46 -18.61 -1.50 -1.19
N GLU A 47 -18.32 -1.26 -2.48
CA GLU A 47 -18.82 -2.13 -3.55
C GLU A 47 -18.20 -3.51 -3.45
N ARG A 48 -18.96 -4.52 -3.91
CA ARG A 48 -18.59 -5.92 -3.71
C ARG A 48 -17.93 -6.52 -4.94
N VAL A 49 -16.77 -7.13 -4.72
CA VAL A 49 -16.09 -8.01 -5.67
C VAL A 49 -16.16 -9.42 -5.09
N ASP A 50 -16.73 -10.37 -5.84
CA ASP A 50 -16.96 -11.76 -5.38
C ASP A 50 -17.70 -11.85 -4.03
N GLY A 51 -18.61 -10.90 -3.77
CA GLY A 51 -19.44 -10.91 -2.55
C GLY A 51 -18.85 -10.20 -1.33
N GLU A 52 -17.60 -9.72 -1.38
CA GLU A 52 -16.92 -9.00 -0.29
C GLU A 52 -16.65 -7.54 -0.67
N PRO A 53 -16.74 -6.55 0.25
CA PRO A 53 -16.35 -5.17 -0.03
C PRO A 53 -14.90 -5.08 -0.50
N MET A 54 -14.58 -4.18 -1.45
CA MET A 54 -13.20 -4.02 -1.95
C MET A 54 -12.19 -3.76 -0.83
N VAL A 55 -12.51 -2.84 0.09
CA VAL A 55 -11.64 -2.54 1.23
C VAL A 55 -11.38 -3.75 2.10
N HIS A 56 -12.39 -4.62 2.30
CA HIS A 56 -12.25 -5.86 3.06
C HIS A 56 -11.27 -6.81 2.39
N ARG A 57 -11.42 -7.02 1.06
CA ARG A 57 -10.50 -7.88 0.28
C ARG A 57 -9.06 -7.38 0.36
N THR A 58 -8.83 -6.09 0.12
CA THR A 58 -7.48 -5.51 0.19
C THR A 58 -6.90 -5.63 1.60
N ALA A 59 -7.68 -5.34 2.65
CA ALA A 59 -7.23 -5.49 4.03
C ALA A 59 -6.92 -6.94 4.38
N LYS A 60 -7.75 -7.89 3.92
CA LYS A 60 -7.54 -9.32 4.10
C LYS A 60 -6.28 -9.80 3.38
N THR A 61 -6.01 -9.35 2.14
CA THR A 61 -4.78 -9.68 1.41
C THR A 61 -3.54 -9.29 2.20
N LEU A 62 -3.52 -8.09 2.80
CA LEU A 62 -2.38 -7.66 3.62
C LEU A 62 -2.29 -8.46 4.94
N LEU A 63 -3.43 -8.81 5.53
CA LEU A 63 -3.49 -9.58 6.78
C LEU A 63 -3.04 -11.04 6.57
N ASP A 64 -3.36 -11.64 5.41
CA ASP A 64 -2.98 -13.01 5.06
C ASP A 64 -1.51 -13.09 4.58
N ALA A 65 -0.83 -11.95 4.35
CA ALA A 65 0.58 -11.87 3.98
C ALA A 65 1.49 -11.80 5.22
N ASN A 66 2.82 -11.81 5.00
CA ASN A 66 3.84 -11.76 6.05
C ASN A 66 4.01 -10.33 6.64
N THR A 67 2.93 -9.61 6.86
CA THR A 67 2.97 -8.31 7.52
C THR A 67 2.98 -8.47 9.04
N ALA A 68 3.66 -7.56 9.76
CA ALA A 68 3.67 -7.52 11.23
C ALA A 68 2.34 -7.04 11.83
N GLY A 69 1.44 -6.52 11.01
CA GLY A 69 0.11 -6.05 11.36
C GLY A 69 -0.44 -5.13 10.27
N VAL A 70 -1.74 -4.86 10.31
CA VAL A 70 -2.43 -4.07 9.29
C VAL A 70 -3.22 -2.92 9.90
N THR A 71 -3.16 -1.75 9.28
CA THR A 71 -3.99 -0.58 9.60
C THR A 71 -4.75 -0.11 8.36
N VAL A 72 -6.06 0.08 8.52
CA VAL A 72 -6.92 0.71 7.51
C VAL A 72 -7.07 2.18 7.85
N VAL A 73 -6.58 3.07 6.97
CA VAL A 73 -6.75 4.53 7.11
C VAL A 73 -8.13 4.90 6.58
N VAL A 74 -8.96 5.45 7.46
CA VAL A 74 -10.37 5.80 7.17
C VAL A 74 -10.56 7.31 7.21
N GLY A 75 -11.50 7.84 6.43
CA GLY A 75 -11.84 9.27 6.36
C GLY A 75 -13.28 9.46 5.92
N TYR A 76 -13.53 9.64 4.62
CA TYR A 76 -14.89 9.71 4.11
C TYR A 76 -15.69 8.44 4.43
N GLN A 77 -16.87 8.59 5.02
CA GLN A 77 -17.71 7.48 5.48
C GLN A 77 -16.95 6.47 6.37
N ALA A 78 -16.14 6.98 7.30
CA ALA A 78 -15.32 6.17 8.19
C ALA A 78 -16.12 5.09 8.99
N PRO A 79 -17.34 5.36 9.50
CA PRO A 79 -18.13 4.34 10.18
C PRO A 79 -18.45 3.12 9.29
N GLU A 80 -18.81 3.36 8.03
CA GLU A 80 -19.15 2.32 7.06
C GLU A 80 -17.92 1.49 6.67
N ILE A 81 -16.77 2.14 6.46
CA ILE A 81 -15.50 1.45 6.17
C ILE A 81 -15.08 0.60 7.37
N ARG A 82 -15.17 1.13 8.61
CA ARG A 82 -14.88 0.34 9.81
C ARG A 82 -15.80 -0.88 9.95
N ALA A 83 -17.08 -0.70 9.65
CA ALA A 83 -18.04 -1.82 9.68
C ALA A 83 -17.68 -2.89 8.65
N ALA A 84 -17.19 -2.48 7.47
CA ALA A 84 -16.81 -3.39 6.38
C ALA A 84 -15.58 -4.26 6.70
N VAL A 85 -14.72 -3.87 7.65
CA VAL A 85 -13.50 -4.61 8.06
C VAL A 85 -13.56 -5.10 9.51
N SER A 86 -14.72 -5.03 10.16
CA SER A 86 -14.87 -5.28 11.61
C SER A 86 -14.64 -6.72 12.03
N ASP A 87 -14.69 -7.67 11.12
CA ASP A 87 -14.43 -9.09 11.33
C ASP A 87 -12.97 -9.49 11.11
N LEU A 88 -12.14 -8.55 10.61
CA LEU A 88 -10.70 -8.73 10.41
C LEU A 88 -9.91 -8.23 11.65
N ASP A 89 -8.79 -8.89 11.93
CA ASP A 89 -7.85 -8.44 12.97
C ASP A 89 -6.95 -7.30 12.47
N VAL A 90 -7.57 -6.15 12.16
CA VAL A 90 -6.90 -4.95 11.64
C VAL A 90 -7.16 -3.74 12.53
N GLY A 91 -6.15 -2.88 12.65
CA GLY A 91 -6.33 -1.56 13.24
C GLY A 91 -7.05 -0.59 12.30
N THR A 92 -7.69 0.46 12.83
CA THR A 92 -8.17 1.58 12.02
C THR A 92 -7.58 2.89 12.53
N TRP A 93 -7.21 3.76 11.58
CA TRP A 93 -6.68 5.10 11.87
C TRP A 93 -7.51 6.15 11.14
N THR A 94 -7.97 7.20 11.85
CA THR A 94 -8.77 8.26 11.22
C THR A 94 -7.87 9.32 10.63
N ASN A 95 -8.04 9.61 9.35
CA ASN A 95 -7.53 10.80 8.70
C ASN A 95 -8.66 11.84 8.65
N GLU A 96 -8.57 12.90 9.45
CA GLU A 96 -9.56 13.98 9.47
C GLU A 96 -9.40 14.93 8.28
N ASP A 97 -8.17 15.01 7.73
CA ASP A 97 -7.79 15.88 6.62
C ASP A 97 -7.89 15.19 5.26
N TYR A 98 -8.71 14.12 5.14
CA TYR A 98 -8.83 13.31 3.93
C TYR A 98 -9.23 14.08 2.67
N ALA A 99 -9.84 15.26 2.83
CA ALA A 99 -10.25 16.13 1.72
C ALA A 99 -9.08 16.93 1.12
N ASP A 100 -7.94 17.02 1.82
CA ASP A 100 -6.78 17.83 1.42
C ASP A 100 -5.79 17.06 0.53
N GLY A 101 -6.15 15.82 0.14
CA GLY A 101 -5.39 15.02 -0.82
C GLY A 101 -4.92 13.68 -0.27
N GLN A 102 -4.40 12.83 -1.17
CA GLN A 102 -3.96 11.48 -0.83
C GLN A 102 -2.77 11.47 0.13
N SER A 103 -1.92 12.50 0.10
CA SER A 103 -0.76 12.63 0.98
C SER A 103 -1.12 12.56 2.46
N THR A 104 -2.25 13.18 2.88
CA THR A 104 -2.71 13.14 4.28
C THR A 104 -3.05 11.72 4.73
N SER A 105 -3.57 10.88 3.82
CA SER A 105 -3.84 9.47 4.09
C SER A 105 -2.56 8.64 4.19
N VAL A 106 -1.55 8.93 3.35
CA VAL A 106 -0.23 8.31 3.44
C VAL A 106 0.43 8.67 4.76
N ALA A 107 0.47 9.97 5.11
CA ALA A 107 1.03 10.45 6.38
C ALA A 107 0.34 9.78 7.59
N SER A 108 -1.00 9.68 7.57
CA SER A 108 -1.77 9.00 8.61
C SER A 108 -1.38 7.52 8.75
N GLY A 109 -1.19 6.81 7.63
CA GLY A 109 -0.76 5.42 7.61
C GLY A 109 0.65 5.22 8.13
N VAL A 110 1.57 6.11 7.72
CA VAL A 110 2.97 6.11 8.20
C VAL A 110 3.05 6.42 9.70
N ALA A 111 2.25 7.37 10.19
CA ALA A 111 2.16 7.66 11.63
C ALA A 111 1.71 6.41 12.41
N ALA A 112 0.70 5.70 11.90
CA ALA A 112 0.22 4.46 12.51
C ALA A 112 1.28 3.33 12.52
N ALA A 113 2.07 3.20 11.46
CA ALA A 113 3.18 2.23 11.37
C ALA A 113 4.31 2.60 12.33
N ARG A 114 4.69 3.89 12.39
CA ARG A 114 5.70 4.42 13.31
C ARG A 114 5.33 4.18 14.78
N ASP A 115 4.08 4.44 15.16
CA ASP A 115 3.58 4.22 16.53
C ASP A 115 3.67 2.76 16.97
N ARG A 116 3.72 1.83 16.00
CA ARG A 116 3.89 0.39 16.23
C ARG A 116 5.34 -0.08 16.19
N GLY A 117 6.28 0.83 15.92
CA GLY A 117 7.70 0.52 15.83
C GLY A 117 8.06 -0.31 14.60
N ALA A 118 7.34 -0.12 13.50
CA ALA A 118 7.62 -0.83 12.25
C ALA A 118 8.95 -0.40 11.62
N ASP A 119 9.68 -1.36 11.05
CA ASP A 119 10.92 -1.14 10.30
C ASP A 119 10.63 -0.61 8.89
N ALA A 120 9.48 -1.00 8.33
CA ALA A 120 9.01 -0.53 7.03
C ALA A 120 7.46 -0.43 6.98
N VAL A 121 6.95 0.34 6.03
CA VAL A 121 5.52 0.45 5.72
C VAL A 121 5.24 -0.02 4.30
N LEU A 122 4.27 -0.92 4.14
CA LEU A 122 3.72 -1.32 2.85
C LEU A 122 2.35 -0.65 2.66
N VAL A 123 2.24 0.22 1.66
CA VAL A 123 1.03 1.01 1.39
C VAL A 123 0.28 0.42 0.19
N ALA A 124 -0.94 -0.02 0.43
CA ALA A 124 -1.88 -0.50 -0.58
C ALA A 124 -3.08 0.44 -0.72
N LEU A 125 -3.66 0.49 -1.92
CA LEU A 125 -4.87 1.25 -2.19
C LEU A 125 -6.10 0.36 -1.96
N GLY A 126 -7.11 0.86 -1.26
CA GLY A 126 -8.32 0.10 -0.90
C GLY A 126 -9.20 -0.30 -2.11
N ASP A 127 -8.95 0.28 -3.29
CA ASP A 127 -9.63 0.04 -4.55
C ASP A 127 -8.89 -0.91 -5.50
N MET A 128 -7.88 -1.63 -5.00
CA MET A 128 -7.11 -2.63 -5.76
C MET A 128 -7.34 -4.05 -5.19
N PRO A 129 -8.57 -4.58 -5.25
CA PRO A 129 -8.94 -5.87 -4.63
C PRO A 129 -8.35 -7.08 -5.36
N ALA A 130 -7.73 -6.90 -6.52
CA ALA A 130 -7.13 -7.96 -7.33
C ALA A 130 -5.66 -8.24 -6.99
N VAL A 131 -5.01 -7.41 -6.16
CA VAL A 131 -3.64 -7.66 -5.69
C VAL A 131 -3.61 -8.93 -4.83
N THR A 132 -2.63 -9.80 -5.09
CA THR A 132 -2.50 -11.10 -4.42
C THR A 132 -1.61 -11.04 -3.18
N VAL A 133 -1.74 -12.04 -2.30
CA VAL A 133 -0.88 -12.24 -1.13
C VAL A 133 0.57 -12.46 -1.55
N GLU A 134 0.77 -13.19 -2.66
CA GLU A 134 2.09 -13.47 -3.24
C GLU A 134 2.81 -12.17 -3.65
N THR A 135 2.08 -11.20 -4.20
CA THR A 135 2.63 -9.87 -4.53
C THR A 135 3.12 -9.13 -3.29
N VAL A 136 2.34 -9.13 -2.21
CA VAL A 136 2.72 -8.49 -0.94
C VAL A 136 3.98 -9.18 -0.36
N ASN A 137 3.97 -10.51 -0.33
CA ASN A 137 5.11 -11.30 0.16
C ASN A 137 6.36 -11.12 -0.71
N ALA A 138 6.19 -10.94 -2.03
CA ALA A 138 7.29 -10.64 -2.94
C ALA A 138 7.99 -9.31 -2.61
N LEU A 139 7.23 -8.27 -2.29
CA LEU A 139 7.80 -6.98 -1.87
C LEU A 139 8.52 -7.08 -0.53
N ILE A 140 7.94 -7.77 0.45
CA ILE A 140 8.56 -8.00 1.77
C ILE A 140 9.87 -8.79 1.58
N ALA A 141 9.83 -9.87 0.81
CA ALA A 141 11.02 -10.67 0.54
C ALA A 141 12.10 -9.90 -0.24
N ALA A 142 11.72 -8.99 -1.15
CA ALA A 142 12.68 -8.14 -1.84
C ALA A 142 13.33 -7.13 -0.89
N TYR A 143 12.55 -6.54 0.03
CA TYR A 143 13.05 -5.65 1.06
C TYR A 143 14.07 -6.35 1.97
N ASP A 144 13.75 -7.55 2.46
CA ASP A 144 14.64 -8.32 3.36
C ASP A 144 15.92 -8.81 2.69
N ARG A 145 15.93 -8.99 1.36
CA ARG A 145 17.03 -9.65 0.63
C ARG A 145 17.89 -8.72 -0.20
N THR A 146 17.54 -7.46 -0.27
CA THR A 146 18.26 -6.48 -1.09
C THR A 146 18.56 -5.23 -0.28
N ASP A 147 19.50 -4.41 -0.76
CA ASP A 147 19.79 -3.09 -0.15
C ASP A 147 18.82 -2.00 -0.66
N ASN A 148 17.63 -2.40 -1.14
CA ASN A 148 16.64 -1.47 -1.65
C ASN A 148 15.61 -1.13 -0.56
N ASP A 149 15.45 0.16 -0.27
CA ASP A 149 14.64 0.65 0.83
C ASP A 149 13.35 1.36 0.39
N ALA A 150 13.13 1.47 -0.93
CA ALA A 150 11.90 1.96 -1.52
C ALA A 150 11.53 1.06 -2.71
N LEU A 151 10.44 0.31 -2.57
CA LEU A 151 10.03 -0.71 -3.54
C LEU A 151 8.60 -0.47 -4.03
N ALA A 152 8.33 -0.83 -5.29
CA ALA A 152 6.97 -0.86 -5.82
C ALA A 152 6.71 -2.19 -6.51
N ALA A 153 5.48 -2.68 -6.49
CA ALA A 153 5.09 -3.81 -7.33
C ALA A 153 5.11 -3.42 -8.81
N ALA A 154 5.44 -4.39 -9.67
CA ALA A 154 5.40 -4.21 -11.12
C ALA A 154 4.79 -5.42 -11.81
N TYR A 155 4.20 -5.18 -12.98
CA TYR A 155 3.71 -6.19 -13.89
C TYR A 155 4.02 -5.80 -15.34
N ASP A 156 4.59 -6.72 -16.09
CA ASP A 156 5.00 -6.53 -17.49
C ASP A 156 5.83 -5.24 -17.69
N GLY A 157 6.82 -5.05 -16.79
CA GLY A 157 7.72 -3.89 -16.83
C GLY A 157 7.08 -2.56 -16.42
N ARG A 158 5.85 -2.57 -15.93
CA ARG A 158 5.10 -1.36 -15.53
C ARG A 158 4.93 -1.32 -14.01
N ARG A 159 5.38 -0.25 -13.38
CA ARG A 159 5.21 0.00 -11.96
C ARG A 159 3.73 0.21 -11.59
N GLY A 160 3.29 -0.45 -10.53
CA GLY A 160 1.96 -0.34 -9.93
C GLY A 160 2.01 -0.14 -8.42
N ASN A 161 1.02 -0.70 -7.73
CA ASN A 161 0.90 -0.78 -6.27
C ASN A 161 0.74 -2.26 -5.85
N PRO A 162 1.03 -2.58 -4.57
CA PRO A 162 1.43 -1.72 -3.47
C PRO A 162 2.87 -1.17 -3.59
N VAL A 163 3.20 -0.23 -2.69
CA VAL A 163 4.56 0.30 -2.52
C VAL A 163 5.05 0.06 -1.10
N LEU A 164 6.35 -0.16 -0.92
CA LEU A 164 6.98 -0.37 0.38
C LEU A 164 8.07 0.68 0.59
N PHE A 165 8.16 1.22 1.80
CA PHE A 165 9.18 2.17 2.21
C PHE A 165 9.78 1.78 3.55
N ASP A 166 11.09 1.76 3.63
CA ASP A 166 11.84 1.68 4.88
C ASP A 166 11.53 2.85 5.82
N SER A 167 11.70 2.66 7.12
CA SER A 167 11.47 3.67 8.15
C SER A 167 12.30 4.95 7.97
N ARG A 168 13.41 4.91 7.26
CA ARG A 168 14.21 6.10 6.89
C ARG A 168 13.43 7.14 6.07
N TYR A 169 12.36 6.70 5.37
CA TYR A 169 11.49 7.56 4.58
C TYR A 169 10.29 8.10 5.35
N PHE A 170 10.07 7.66 6.61
CA PHE A 170 8.87 8.05 7.37
C PHE A 170 8.76 9.56 7.56
N ASP A 171 9.86 10.26 7.90
CA ASP A 171 9.82 11.72 8.05
C ASP A 171 9.43 12.41 6.73
N ALA A 172 10.01 11.98 5.61
CA ALA A 172 9.67 12.53 4.29
C ALA A 172 8.21 12.24 3.90
N LEU A 173 7.69 11.03 4.21
CA LEU A 173 6.30 10.65 3.95
C LEU A 173 5.29 11.37 4.85
N LEU A 174 5.68 11.77 6.06
CA LEU A 174 4.85 12.57 6.96
C LEU A 174 4.75 14.04 6.51
N ASP A 175 5.79 14.55 5.83
CA ASP A 175 5.87 15.92 5.34
C ASP A 175 5.35 16.08 3.88
N VAL A 176 4.83 14.99 3.25
CA VAL A 176 4.27 15.05 1.88
C VAL A 176 2.99 15.85 1.86
N GLU A 177 2.85 16.74 0.86
CA GLU A 177 1.66 17.55 0.61
C GLU A 177 1.00 17.22 -0.74
N GLY A 178 -0.33 17.43 -0.85
CA GLY A 178 -1.11 17.36 -2.09
C GLY A 178 -1.54 15.95 -2.51
N ASP A 179 -1.84 15.77 -3.79
CA ASP A 179 -2.45 14.54 -4.33
C ASP A 179 -1.46 13.46 -4.77
N VAL A 180 -0.16 13.66 -4.57
CA VAL A 180 0.89 12.81 -5.18
C VAL A 180 1.24 11.61 -4.32
N GLY A 181 0.77 11.55 -3.08
CA GLY A 181 1.08 10.49 -2.13
C GLY A 181 2.61 10.29 -1.97
N GLY A 182 3.06 9.05 -1.82
CA GLY A 182 4.49 8.71 -1.72
C GLY A 182 5.22 8.62 -3.07
N ARG A 183 4.56 8.92 -4.20
CA ARG A 183 5.13 8.70 -5.53
C ARG A 183 6.42 9.48 -5.78
N ASP A 184 6.46 10.73 -5.38
CA ASP A 184 7.62 11.59 -5.64
C ASP A 184 8.81 11.13 -4.80
N ILE A 185 8.58 10.75 -3.54
CA ILE A 185 9.61 10.16 -2.68
C ILE A 185 10.16 8.88 -3.31
N LEU A 186 9.29 7.98 -3.80
CA LEU A 186 9.69 6.76 -4.48
C LEU A 186 10.57 7.03 -5.71
N LEU A 187 10.21 8.02 -6.55
CA LEU A 187 10.95 8.34 -7.77
C LEU A 187 12.26 9.11 -7.51
N GLU A 188 12.39 9.75 -6.37
CA GLU A 188 13.59 10.48 -5.95
C GLU A 188 14.56 9.63 -5.12
N ALA A 189 14.08 8.53 -4.55
CA ALA A 189 14.91 7.60 -3.78
C ALA A 189 15.99 6.98 -4.69
N ALA A 190 17.24 7.03 -4.23
CA ALA A 190 18.39 6.61 -5.04
C ALA A 190 18.41 5.08 -5.27
N ASP A 191 17.89 4.35 -4.34
CA ASP A 191 17.82 2.90 -4.22
C ASP A 191 16.44 2.32 -4.55
N ALA A 192 15.52 3.15 -5.06
CA ALA A 192 14.18 2.68 -5.43
C ALA A 192 14.20 1.73 -6.62
N VAL A 193 13.43 0.65 -6.51
CA VAL A 193 13.23 -0.36 -7.55
C VAL A 193 11.77 -0.74 -7.68
N ALA A 194 11.41 -1.33 -8.82
CA ALA A 194 10.12 -1.99 -8.99
C ALA A 194 10.37 -3.52 -9.10
N VAL A 195 9.60 -4.28 -8.35
CA VAL A 195 9.70 -5.75 -8.26
C VAL A 195 8.69 -6.34 -9.24
N GLU A 196 9.16 -7.09 -10.24
CA GLU A 196 8.27 -7.82 -11.15
C GLU A 196 7.61 -8.98 -10.40
N THR A 197 6.27 -8.93 -10.29
CA THR A 197 5.49 -9.89 -9.47
C THR A 197 4.70 -10.89 -10.29
N GLY A 198 4.55 -10.64 -11.61
CA GLY A 198 3.69 -11.45 -12.48
C GLY A 198 2.18 -11.27 -12.21
N ASP A 199 1.79 -10.36 -11.33
CA ASP A 199 0.42 -10.11 -10.90
C ASP A 199 -0.17 -8.89 -11.64
N PRO A 200 -1.13 -9.08 -12.58
CA PRO A 200 -1.79 -7.96 -13.25
C PRO A 200 -2.60 -7.07 -12.30
N GLY A 201 -2.99 -7.57 -11.12
CA GLY A 201 -3.73 -6.82 -10.09
C GLY A 201 -3.01 -5.58 -9.63
N VAL A 202 -1.66 -5.52 -9.73
CA VAL A 202 -0.86 -4.35 -9.32
C VAL A 202 -1.10 -3.10 -10.19
N LEU A 203 -1.72 -3.27 -11.37
CA LEU A 203 -2.08 -2.19 -12.30
C LEU A 203 -3.59 -1.94 -12.39
N SER A 204 -4.39 -2.69 -11.60
CA SER A 204 -5.86 -2.73 -11.74
C SER A 204 -6.52 -2.07 -10.53
N ASP A 205 -6.82 -0.78 -10.64
CA ASP A 205 -7.70 -0.07 -9.72
C ASP A 205 -9.14 -0.03 -10.26
N VAL A 206 -10.12 -0.08 -9.37
CA VAL A 206 -11.53 0.04 -9.70
C VAL A 206 -11.95 1.50 -9.55
N ASP A 207 -12.05 2.21 -10.67
CA ASP A 207 -12.44 3.62 -10.70
C ASP A 207 -13.90 3.85 -11.09
N ARG A 208 -14.53 2.87 -11.77
CA ARG A 208 -15.91 2.94 -12.26
C ARG A 208 -16.66 1.63 -12.01
N PRO A 209 -18.00 1.66 -11.93
CA PRO A 209 -18.81 0.45 -11.78
C PRO A 209 -18.57 -0.62 -12.87
N ASP A 210 -18.17 -0.20 -14.06
CA ASP A 210 -17.91 -1.09 -15.21
C ASP A 210 -16.54 -1.78 -15.12
N ASP A 211 -15.70 -1.44 -14.14
CA ASP A 211 -14.40 -2.07 -13.89
C ASP A 211 -14.50 -3.31 -12.97
N LEU A 212 -15.73 -3.60 -12.45
CA LEU A 212 -16.06 -4.71 -11.56
C LEU A 212 -16.31 -6.03 -12.27
#